data_2afc1fd736a32ceb31b44b06aeaad4f9
#
_entry.id   2afc1fd736a32ceb31b44b06aeaad4f9
#
_cell.length_a   1.000
_cell.length_b   1.000
_cell.length_c   1.000
_cell.angle_alpha   90.00
_cell.angle_beta   90.00
_cell.angle_gamma   90.00
#
_symmetry.space_group_name_H-M   'P 1'
#
loop_
_entity.id
_entity.type
_entity.pdbx_description
1 polymer ?
#
loop_
_entity_poly.entity_id
_entity_poly.type
_entity_poly.pdbx_seq_one_letter_code
_entity_poly.pdbx_strand_id
1 'polypeptide(L)'
;MSAKFSFQKGKPHVTLNIHPRIPMQKASALTKALAAVLMAASVLLTGCAPACGSDSPSLPQSQAVILRLAETMPENHPSARAMAYFAEMVSRETQGRVTVKIYYNGSLGTPTEIIEQVKFGGIAMARVNVLELSEEVESIRKFFVPSNFAGGDAQIEWVRNNEETLRDECQMDRITPLVWYYPDFRCFYGTDCTFLDKKDLEGKKIESSESALMAEIFREMGIELAGSVNTNTYKSLISGNIDGAESSFSEFICNNYDQYIHFVTKNDAWCLPDVMIINTENLTSLSKEDREAVEKCAQSTYQYQKQSMEQFHKIWVEKLTEEPEVRFSEGAFR
;
A
#
# COMPACT_ATOMS: atom_id res chain seq x y z
N MET A 1 -12.18 26.46 19.76
CA MET A 1 -11.48 27.50 20.54
C MET A 1 -10.80 28.43 19.54
N SER A 2 -11.19 29.70 19.55
CA SER A 2 -10.83 30.68 18.52
C SER A 2 -9.50 31.35 18.84
N ALA A 3 -8.54 31.30 17.91
CA ALA A 3 -7.28 32.03 18.05
C ALA A 3 -7.42 33.40 17.33
N LYS A 4 -7.22 34.50 18.08
CA LYS A 4 -7.12 35.83 17.53
C LYS A 4 -5.67 36.14 17.18
N PHE A 5 -5.39 36.46 15.93
CA PHE A 5 -4.10 37.02 15.49
C PHE A 5 -4.10 38.54 15.60
N SER A 6 -3.06 39.09 16.22
CA SER A 6 -2.74 40.54 16.22
C SER A 6 -1.34 40.71 15.62
N PHE A 7 -1.22 41.49 14.56
CA PHE A 7 0.07 41.85 13.94
C PHE A 7 0.66 43.09 14.60
N GLN A 8 1.87 42.97 15.09
CA GLN A 8 2.76 44.13 15.36
C GLN A 8 4.12 43.85 14.72
N LYS A 9 4.67 44.87 14.06
CA LYS A 9 5.92 44.83 13.29
C LYS A 9 7.13 44.47 14.18
N GLY A 10 7.85 43.42 13.81
CA GLY A 10 9.18 43.09 14.31
C GLY A 10 9.31 41.64 14.77
N LYS A 11 10.09 40.87 14.01
CA LYS A 11 10.67 39.51 14.26
C LYS A 11 9.82 38.47 15.02
N PRO A 12 9.62 37.27 14.48
CA PRO A 12 8.89 36.20 15.17
C PRO A 12 9.74 35.61 16.29
N HIS A 13 9.32 35.80 17.53
CA HIS A 13 9.75 34.99 18.66
C HIS A 13 8.72 33.85 18.84
N VAL A 14 9.14 32.62 18.57
CA VAL A 14 8.37 31.41 18.89
C VAL A 14 8.65 31.05 20.34
N THR A 15 7.70 31.29 21.23
CA THR A 15 7.73 30.76 22.60
C THR A 15 7.04 29.41 22.63
N LEU A 16 7.80 28.35 22.80
CA LEU A 16 7.27 27.01 23.08
C LEU A 16 6.76 26.98 24.54
N ASN A 17 5.45 26.90 24.70
CA ASN A 17 4.84 26.61 25.99
C ASN A 17 4.91 25.10 26.25
N ILE A 18 5.87 24.71 27.09
CA ILE A 18 6.01 23.35 27.60
C ILE A 18 4.97 23.18 28.72
N HIS A 19 3.95 22.36 28.52
CA HIS A 19 3.03 21.95 29.57
C HIS A 19 3.75 21.17 30.68
N PRO A 20 3.48 21.44 31.97
CA PRO A 20 4.13 20.75 33.08
C PRO A 20 3.68 19.29 33.14
N ARG A 21 4.64 18.42 33.41
CA ARG A 21 4.44 16.99 33.70
C ARG A 21 3.49 16.83 34.89
N ILE A 22 2.44 16.04 34.69
CA ILE A 22 1.56 15.58 35.77
C ILE A 22 2.37 14.63 36.66
N PRO A 23 2.46 14.85 37.98
CA PRO A 23 3.16 13.92 38.87
C PRO A 23 2.34 12.66 39.03
N MET A 24 2.97 11.48 38.83
CA MET A 24 2.39 10.19 39.19
C MET A 24 2.06 10.14 40.67
N GLN A 25 0.78 10.13 41.00
CA GLN A 25 0.31 9.86 42.37
C GLN A 25 0.62 8.40 42.71
N LYS A 26 1.25 8.23 43.86
CA LYS A 26 1.52 6.92 44.50
C LYS A 26 0.21 6.18 44.72
N ALA A 27 0.09 4.99 44.15
CA ALA A 27 -1.02 4.09 44.44
C ALA A 27 -1.12 3.81 45.95
N SER A 28 -2.26 4.13 46.53
CA SER A 28 -2.50 4.01 47.96
C SER A 28 -2.56 2.54 48.39
N ALA A 29 -2.18 2.30 49.66
CA ALA A 29 -2.14 0.98 50.30
C ALA A 29 -3.49 0.22 50.28
N LEU A 30 -4.58 0.86 49.89
CA LEU A 30 -5.92 0.27 49.85
C LEU A 30 -6.10 -0.75 48.72
N THR A 31 -5.36 -0.61 47.59
CA THR A 31 -5.46 -1.54 46.45
C THR A 31 -4.75 -2.88 46.71
N LYS A 32 -3.83 -2.94 47.67
CA LYS A 32 -3.14 -4.19 48.06
C LYS A 32 -3.95 -5.05 49.03
N ALA A 33 -4.86 -4.45 49.78
CA ALA A 33 -5.71 -5.18 50.72
C ALA A 33 -6.88 -5.89 50.03
N LEU A 34 -7.39 -5.37 48.91
CA LEU A 34 -8.51 -5.98 48.15
C LEU A 34 -8.09 -7.22 47.35
N ALA A 35 -6.83 -7.30 46.94
CA ALA A 35 -6.31 -8.47 46.20
C ALA A 35 -6.05 -9.69 47.07
N ALA A 36 -5.81 -9.49 48.37
CA ALA A 36 -5.56 -10.58 49.32
C ALA A 36 -6.83 -11.27 49.83
N VAL A 37 -7.99 -10.59 49.79
CA VAL A 37 -9.27 -11.15 50.25
C VAL A 37 -9.94 -12.01 49.20
N LEU A 38 -9.65 -11.80 47.92
CA LEU A 38 -10.19 -12.59 46.79
C LEU A 38 -9.49 -13.94 46.58
N MET A 39 -8.29 -14.15 47.13
CA MET A 39 -7.58 -15.42 47.04
C MET A 39 -7.88 -16.42 48.14
N ALA A 40 -8.53 -16.00 49.23
CA ALA A 40 -8.84 -16.87 50.36
C ALA A 40 -10.23 -17.55 50.30
N ALA A 41 -11.09 -17.18 49.35
CA ALA A 41 -12.46 -17.70 49.23
C ALA A 41 -12.63 -18.87 48.25
N SER A 42 -11.56 -19.35 47.56
CA SER A 42 -11.64 -20.36 46.48
C SER A 42 -11.23 -21.80 46.90
N VAL A 43 -11.07 -22.12 48.21
CA VAL A 43 -10.53 -23.42 48.63
C VAL A 43 -11.55 -24.32 49.38
N LEU A 44 -12.81 -23.90 49.56
CA LEU A 44 -13.79 -24.72 50.30
C LEU A 44 -15.09 -24.97 49.51
N LEU A 45 -15.02 -25.60 48.35
CA LEU A 45 -16.17 -26.24 47.68
C LEU A 45 -15.70 -27.42 46.82
N THR A 46 -15.08 -28.41 47.44
CA THR A 46 -14.98 -29.78 46.87
C THR A 46 -16.21 -30.57 47.30
N GLY A 47 -17.30 -30.37 46.58
CA GLY A 47 -18.49 -31.23 46.64
C GLY A 47 -18.48 -32.23 45.50
N CYS A 48 -18.42 -33.52 45.82
CA CYS A 48 -18.59 -34.64 44.87
C CYS A 48 -19.88 -34.48 44.08
N ALA A 49 -19.74 -34.37 42.73
CA ALA A 49 -20.83 -34.66 41.81
C ALA A 49 -20.39 -35.84 40.91
N PRO A 50 -21.30 -36.81 40.64
CA PRO A 50 -20.95 -38.00 39.87
C PRO A 50 -20.65 -37.63 38.41
N ALA A 51 -19.59 -38.19 37.88
CA ALA A 51 -19.18 -38.08 36.51
C ALA A 51 -20.28 -38.66 35.56
N CYS A 52 -21.02 -37.76 34.92
CA CYS A 52 -21.68 -38.08 33.65
C CYS A 52 -20.72 -37.72 32.54
N GLY A 53 -20.00 -38.71 32.05
CA GLY A 53 -19.14 -38.56 30.88
C GLY A 53 -19.98 -38.26 29.66
N SER A 54 -19.89 -37.04 29.18
CA SER A 54 -20.10 -36.69 27.80
C SER A 54 -18.75 -36.24 27.26
N ASP A 55 -17.90 -37.21 26.93
CA ASP A 55 -16.79 -37.00 26.02
C ASP A 55 -17.36 -36.62 24.67
N SER A 56 -17.68 -35.36 24.49
CA SER A 56 -17.69 -34.78 23.16
C SER A 56 -16.22 -34.67 22.76
N PRO A 57 -15.75 -35.37 21.72
CA PRO A 57 -14.41 -35.16 21.23
C PRO A 57 -14.31 -33.72 20.79
N SER A 58 -13.58 -32.89 21.56
CA SER A 58 -13.11 -31.62 21.06
C SER A 58 -12.25 -31.95 19.87
N LEU A 59 -12.76 -31.68 18.67
CA LEU A 59 -11.96 -31.70 17.46
C LEU A 59 -10.73 -30.82 17.75
N PRO A 60 -9.52 -31.29 17.42
CA PRO A 60 -8.34 -30.45 17.58
C PRO A 60 -8.62 -29.17 16.82
N GLN A 61 -8.65 -28.03 17.54
CA GLN A 61 -8.67 -26.71 16.90
C GLN A 61 -7.39 -26.66 16.07
N SER A 62 -7.52 -26.85 14.76
CA SER A 62 -6.40 -26.63 13.85
C SER A 62 -5.95 -25.19 14.07
N GLN A 63 -4.69 -25.02 14.42
CA GLN A 63 -4.13 -23.71 14.70
C GLN A 63 -4.36 -22.84 13.46
N ALA A 64 -5.04 -21.71 13.63
CA ALA A 64 -5.38 -20.82 12.52
C ALA A 64 -4.11 -20.37 11.79
N VAL A 65 -4.10 -20.49 10.47
CA VAL A 65 -3.00 -20.03 9.63
C VAL A 65 -3.07 -18.52 9.51
N ILE A 66 -1.98 -17.82 9.80
CA ILE A 66 -1.88 -16.36 9.66
C ILE A 66 -1.00 -16.04 8.45
N LEU A 67 -1.62 -15.50 7.40
CA LEU A 67 -0.92 -14.98 6.23
C LEU A 67 -0.59 -13.50 6.47
N ARG A 68 0.71 -13.16 6.54
CA ARG A 68 1.16 -11.77 6.62
C ARG A 68 1.16 -11.16 5.23
N LEU A 69 0.47 -10.02 5.06
CA LEU A 69 0.39 -9.27 3.81
C LEU A 69 1.08 -7.92 3.98
N ALA A 70 2.08 -7.66 3.15
CA ALA A 70 2.75 -6.38 3.08
C ALA A 70 2.01 -5.44 2.11
N GLU A 71 1.78 -4.20 2.57
CA GLU A 71 1.17 -3.11 1.81
C GLU A 71 2.03 -1.85 1.97
N THR A 72 2.51 -1.30 0.88
CA THR A 72 3.39 -0.12 0.91
C THR A 72 2.62 1.17 1.14
N MET A 73 1.34 1.21 0.78
CA MET A 73 0.49 2.39 0.89
C MET A 73 -0.21 2.49 2.25
N PRO A 74 -0.69 3.69 2.62
CA PRO A 74 -1.49 3.90 3.83
C PRO A 74 -2.90 3.28 3.68
N GLU A 75 -3.58 3.05 4.80
CA GLU A 75 -4.89 2.40 4.86
C GLU A 75 -5.98 3.09 4.04
N ASN A 76 -5.87 4.42 3.82
CA ASN A 76 -6.83 5.18 3.03
C ASN A 76 -6.65 5.03 1.52
N HIS A 77 -5.57 4.43 1.06
CA HIS A 77 -5.33 4.16 -0.36
C HIS A 77 -6.37 3.18 -0.94
N PRO A 78 -6.90 3.42 -2.17
CA PRO A 78 -7.92 2.54 -2.77
C PRO A 78 -7.53 1.06 -2.81
N SER A 79 -6.29 0.75 -3.22
CA SER A 79 -5.80 -0.63 -3.26
C SER A 79 -5.61 -1.23 -1.86
N ALA A 80 -5.16 -0.42 -0.87
CA ALA A 80 -5.03 -0.88 0.51
C ALA A 80 -6.39 -1.26 1.15
N ARG A 81 -7.45 -0.53 0.81
CA ARG A 81 -8.83 -0.89 1.20
C ARG A 81 -9.28 -2.22 0.58
N ALA A 82 -8.85 -2.50 -0.65
CA ALA A 82 -9.12 -3.81 -1.27
C ALA A 82 -8.40 -4.95 -0.52
N MET A 83 -7.19 -4.71 0.03
CA MET A 83 -6.50 -5.68 0.89
C MET A 83 -7.28 -5.91 2.20
N ALA A 84 -7.83 -4.86 2.82
CA ALA A 84 -8.67 -4.99 4.00
C ALA A 84 -9.93 -5.83 3.72
N TYR A 85 -10.59 -5.54 2.59
CA TYR A 85 -11.75 -6.31 2.14
C TYR A 85 -11.40 -7.78 1.86
N PHE A 86 -10.27 -8.05 1.23
CA PHE A 86 -9.73 -9.39 1.03
C PHE A 86 -9.56 -10.14 2.36
N ALA A 87 -8.90 -9.50 3.33
CA ALA A 87 -8.64 -10.11 4.64
C ALA A 87 -9.95 -10.51 5.37
N GLU A 88 -10.96 -9.65 5.30
CA GLU A 88 -12.29 -9.92 5.86
C GLU A 88 -12.96 -11.11 5.16
N MET A 89 -12.93 -11.13 3.81
CA MET A 89 -13.51 -12.21 3.02
C MET A 89 -12.84 -13.56 3.33
N VAL A 90 -11.50 -13.61 3.35
CA VAL A 90 -10.76 -14.86 3.66
C VAL A 90 -11.13 -15.39 5.03
N SER A 91 -11.14 -14.55 6.05
CA SER A 91 -11.53 -14.96 7.40
C SER A 91 -12.95 -15.53 7.45
N ARG A 92 -13.89 -14.93 6.73
CA ARG A 92 -15.28 -15.37 6.67
C ARG A 92 -15.42 -16.69 5.90
N GLU A 93 -14.86 -16.78 4.69
CA GLU A 93 -15.03 -17.98 3.82
C GLU A 93 -14.31 -19.20 4.41
N THR A 94 -13.19 -19.01 5.13
CA THR A 94 -12.46 -20.09 5.81
C THR A 94 -12.93 -20.31 7.26
N GLN A 95 -13.95 -19.59 7.73
CA GLN A 95 -14.45 -19.67 9.12
C GLN A 95 -13.33 -19.46 10.15
N GLY A 96 -12.38 -18.56 9.85
CA GLY A 96 -11.24 -18.23 10.71
C GLY A 96 -10.08 -19.23 10.67
N ARG A 97 -10.13 -20.30 9.85
CA ARG A 97 -8.99 -21.22 9.67
C ARG A 97 -7.79 -20.52 9.04
N VAL A 98 -8.05 -19.56 8.12
CA VAL A 98 -7.04 -18.68 7.56
C VAL A 98 -7.41 -17.23 7.89
N THR A 99 -6.43 -16.47 8.35
CA THR A 99 -6.56 -15.03 8.59
C THR A 99 -5.45 -14.29 7.88
N VAL A 100 -5.74 -13.09 7.38
CA VAL A 100 -4.75 -12.22 6.74
C VAL A 100 -4.46 -11.04 7.64
N LYS A 101 -3.20 -10.87 8.02
CA LYS A 101 -2.75 -9.72 8.80
C LYS A 101 -2.00 -8.75 7.90
N ILE A 102 -2.57 -7.56 7.71
CA ILE A 102 -2.01 -6.54 6.82
C ILE A 102 -1.05 -5.64 7.60
N TYR A 103 0.07 -5.29 6.94
CA TYR A 103 1.09 -4.37 7.43
C TYR A 103 1.22 -3.23 6.43
N TYR A 104 0.69 -2.07 6.78
CA TYR A 104 0.62 -0.88 5.93
C TYR A 104 1.87 0.00 5.99
N ASN A 105 1.91 1.02 5.12
CA ASN A 105 2.93 2.08 5.07
C ASN A 105 4.36 1.57 4.88
N GLY A 106 4.55 0.49 4.13
CA GLY A 106 5.89 -0.07 3.91
C GLY A 106 6.58 -0.53 5.19
N SER A 107 5.82 -0.84 6.26
CA SER A 107 6.38 -1.20 7.57
C SER A 107 7.16 -2.50 7.58
N LEU A 108 7.10 -3.31 6.52
CA LEU A 108 7.87 -4.54 6.34
C LEU A 108 9.05 -4.39 5.37
N GLY A 109 9.31 -3.20 4.85
CA GLY A 109 10.42 -2.89 3.96
C GLY A 109 10.02 -2.11 2.72
N THR A 110 10.99 -1.85 1.86
CA THR A 110 10.80 -1.30 0.51
C THR A 110 10.11 -2.31 -0.41
N PRO A 111 9.50 -1.89 -1.54
CA PRO A 111 8.88 -2.82 -2.48
C PRO A 111 9.80 -3.98 -2.90
N THR A 112 11.05 -3.70 -3.26
CA THR A 112 12.04 -4.73 -3.63
C THR A 112 12.33 -5.70 -2.48
N GLU A 113 12.55 -5.19 -1.26
CA GLU A 113 12.77 -6.03 -0.08
C GLU A 113 11.54 -6.90 0.23
N ILE A 114 10.34 -6.37 0.04
CA ILE A 114 9.08 -7.09 0.23
C ILE A 114 8.96 -8.24 -0.77
N ILE A 115 9.25 -8.03 -2.05
CA ILE A 115 9.24 -9.07 -3.09
C ILE A 115 10.22 -10.19 -2.71
N GLU A 116 11.45 -9.84 -2.37
CA GLU A 116 12.44 -10.82 -1.91
C GLU A 116 11.95 -11.61 -0.68
N GLN A 117 11.35 -10.94 0.30
CA GLN A 117 10.78 -11.63 1.46
C GLN A 117 9.62 -12.56 1.09
N VAL A 118 8.81 -12.22 0.09
CA VAL A 118 7.75 -13.11 -0.43
C VAL A 118 8.37 -14.31 -1.15
N LYS A 119 9.39 -14.11 -2.00
CA LYS A 119 10.13 -15.19 -2.70
C LYS A 119 10.69 -16.21 -1.71
N PHE A 120 11.24 -15.76 -0.60
CA PHE A 120 11.82 -16.63 0.45
C PHE A 120 10.82 -17.08 1.53
N GLY A 121 9.56 -16.71 1.44
CA GLY A 121 8.52 -17.10 2.41
C GLY A 121 8.61 -16.38 3.76
N GLY A 122 9.45 -15.35 3.88
CA GLY A 122 9.54 -14.50 5.08
C GLY A 122 8.28 -13.69 5.33
N ILE A 123 7.60 -13.27 4.26
CA ILE A 123 6.26 -12.68 4.23
C ILE A 123 5.41 -13.55 3.32
N ALA A 124 4.17 -13.84 3.71
CA ALA A 124 3.32 -14.72 2.92
C ALA A 124 2.81 -14.03 1.64
N MET A 125 2.42 -12.77 1.72
CA MET A 125 1.71 -12.06 0.67
C MET A 125 2.17 -10.60 0.57
N ALA A 126 2.00 -10.01 -0.60
CA ALA A 126 2.15 -8.57 -0.79
C ALA A 126 1.21 -8.05 -1.89
N ARG A 127 0.87 -6.75 -1.84
CA ARG A 127 0.45 -6.02 -3.01
C ARG A 127 1.62 -5.18 -3.49
N VAL A 128 1.97 -5.33 -4.74
CA VAL A 128 3.08 -4.62 -5.39
C VAL A 128 2.64 -4.04 -6.73
N ASN A 129 3.31 -2.99 -7.18
CA ASN A 129 3.12 -2.49 -8.53
C ASN A 129 3.90 -3.37 -9.53
N VAL A 130 3.41 -3.47 -10.77
CA VAL A 130 4.11 -4.24 -11.82
C VAL A 130 5.52 -3.73 -12.09
N LEU A 131 5.79 -2.45 -11.82
CA LEU A 131 7.12 -1.88 -11.95
C LEU A 131 8.14 -2.65 -11.12
N GLU A 132 7.76 -3.02 -9.90
CA GLU A 132 8.62 -3.73 -8.95
C GLU A 132 8.87 -5.19 -9.34
N LEU A 133 7.97 -5.78 -10.16
CA LEU A 133 8.11 -7.14 -10.69
C LEU A 133 8.83 -7.21 -12.05
N SER A 134 9.29 -6.08 -12.57
CA SER A 134 9.86 -6.02 -13.92
C SER A 134 11.18 -6.77 -14.09
N GLU A 135 11.83 -7.14 -13.02
CA GLU A 135 13.05 -7.96 -13.04
C GLU A 135 12.73 -9.46 -13.04
N GLU A 136 11.63 -9.85 -12.40
CA GLU A 136 11.19 -11.24 -12.28
C GLU A 136 10.28 -11.69 -13.44
N VAL A 137 9.51 -10.75 -14.00
CA VAL A 137 8.46 -11.04 -14.99
C VAL A 137 8.71 -10.24 -16.27
N GLU A 138 9.34 -10.84 -17.26
CA GLU A 138 9.73 -10.14 -18.49
C GLU A 138 8.53 -9.63 -19.29
N SER A 139 7.45 -10.40 -19.33
CA SER A 139 6.24 -10.07 -20.10
C SER A 139 5.61 -8.75 -19.69
N ILE A 140 5.76 -8.32 -18.44
CA ILE A 140 5.20 -7.04 -17.94
C ILE A 140 5.92 -5.79 -18.48
N ARG A 141 7.14 -5.92 -19.03
CA ARG A 141 7.85 -4.80 -19.68
C ARG A 141 7.01 -4.14 -20.77
N LYS A 142 6.04 -4.86 -21.32
CA LYS A 142 5.07 -4.36 -22.28
C LYS A 142 4.22 -3.19 -21.76
N PHE A 143 3.97 -3.11 -20.45
CA PHE A 143 3.20 -2.01 -19.84
C PHE A 143 3.94 -0.67 -19.91
N PHE A 144 5.25 -0.70 -20.09
CA PHE A 144 6.11 0.48 -20.07
C PHE A 144 6.40 1.04 -21.46
N VAL A 145 5.86 0.42 -22.49
CA VAL A 145 5.96 0.96 -23.86
C VAL A 145 4.76 1.86 -24.11
N PRO A 146 4.95 3.19 -24.23
CA PRO A 146 3.87 4.10 -24.58
C PRO A 146 3.14 3.61 -25.84
N SER A 147 1.85 3.80 -25.95
CA SER A 147 1.03 3.36 -27.09
C SER A 147 0.68 1.85 -27.18
N ASN A 148 1.25 0.96 -26.39
CA ASN A 148 0.85 -0.44 -26.44
C ASN A 148 -0.60 -0.67 -25.98
N PHE A 149 -1.12 0.21 -25.14
CA PHE A 149 -2.46 0.07 -24.58
C PHE A 149 -3.26 1.36 -24.72
N ALA A 150 -4.53 1.23 -25.06
CA ALA A 150 -5.47 2.36 -25.15
C ALA A 150 -6.04 2.80 -23.79
N GLY A 151 -5.48 2.31 -22.69
CA GLY A 151 -5.92 2.61 -21.30
C GLY A 151 -5.97 1.38 -20.42
N GLY A 152 -6.42 1.57 -19.20
CA GLY A 152 -6.39 0.53 -18.17
C GLY A 152 -7.23 -0.71 -18.49
N ASP A 153 -8.39 -0.55 -19.14
CA ASP A 153 -9.21 -1.71 -19.52
C ASP A 153 -8.49 -2.60 -20.55
N ALA A 154 -7.78 -2.01 -21.52
CA ALA A 154 -6.98 -2.76 -22.49
C ALA A 154 -5.79 -3.49 -21.84
N GLN A 155 -5.20 -2.89 -20.80
CA GLN A 155 -4.15 -3.55 -20.01
C GLN A 155 -4.68 -4.78 -19.27
N ILE A 156 -5.81 -4.64 -18.60
CA ILE A 156 -6.43 -5.78 -17.87
C ILE A 156 -6.92 -6.87 -18.82
N GLU A 157 -7.41 -6.50 -19.99
CA GLU A 157 -7.76 -7.48 -21.02
C GLU A 157 -6.51 -8.25 -21.49
N TRP A 158 -5.41 -7.55 -21.71
CA TRP A 158 -4.14 -8.20 -22.06
C TRP A 158 -3.66 -9.15 -20.96
N VAL A 159 -3.73 -8.73 -19.68
CA VAL A 159 -3.40 -9.59 -18.52
C VAL A 159 -4.22 -10.86 -18.55
N ARG A 160 -5.53 -10.77 -18.71
CA ARG A 160 -6.43 -11.94 -18.77
C ARG A 160 -6.07 -12.90 -19.91
N ASN A 161 -5.71 -12.35 -21.06
CA ASN A 161 -5.33 -13.16 -22.23
C ASN A 161 -3.94 -13.80 -22.10
N ASN A 162 -3.11 -13.35 -21.15
CA ASN A 162 -1.77 -13.86 -20.89
C ASN A 162 -1.56 -14.38 -19.46
N GLU A 163 -2.64 -14.67 -18.75
CA GLU A 163 -2.61 -15.03 -17.32
C GLU A 163 -1.73 -16.24 -17.04
N GLU A 164 -1.76 -17.25 -17.90
CA GLU A 164 -0.95 -18.47 -17.78
C GLU A 164 0.55 -18.14 -17.89
N THR A 165 0.94 -17.40 -18.92
CA THR A 165 2.33 -16.97 -19.10
C THR A 165 2.85 -16.12 -17.91
N LEU A 166 2.05 -15.15 -17.47
CA LEU A 166 2.40 -14.31 -16.32
C LEU A 166 2.52 -15.12 -15.04
N ARG A 167 1.65 -16.10 -14.86
CA ARG A 167 1.70 -17.01 -13.70
C ARG A 167 2.96 -17.86 -13.74
N ASP A 168 3.30 -18.43 -14.89
CA ASP A 168 4.48 -19.28 -15.06
C ASP A 168 5.77 -18.51 -14.80
N GLU A 169 5.89 -17.29 -15.36
CA GLU A 169 7.04 -16.41 -15.10
C GLU A 169 7.19 -16.09 -13.60
N CYS A 170 6.10 -15.70 -12.92
CA CYS A 170 6.12 -15.45 -11.48
C CYS A 170 6.49 -16.71 -10.67
N GLN A 171 6.02 -17.90 -11.07
CA GLN A 171 6.26 -19.14 -10.31
C GLN A 171 7.72 -19.60 -10.39
N MET A 172 8.47 -19.23 -11.42
CA MET A 172 9.93 -19.45 -11.47
C MET A 172 10.64 -18.82 -10.26
N ASP A 173 10.11 -17.71 -9.76
CA ASP A 173 10.60 -17.02 -8.56
C ASP A 173 9.79 -17.33 -7.28
N ARG A 174 9.05 -18.45 -7.25
CA ARG A 174 8.24 -18.89 -6.10
C ARG A 174 7.11 -17.94 -5.73
N ILE A 175 6.67 -17.12 -6.66
CA ILE A 175 5.58 -16.17 -6.50
C ILE A 175 4.37 -16.66 -7.29
N THR A 176 3.19 -16.62 -6.69
CA THR A 176 1.92 -16.87 -7.38
C THR A 176 1.12 -15.58 -7.40
N PRO A 177 0.82 -15.00 -8.57
CA PRO A 177 -0.09 -13.87 -8.68
C PRO A 177 -1.52 -14.36 -8.41
N LEU A 178 -2.23 -13.67 -7.51
CA LEU A 178 -3.62 -14.00 -7.14
C LEU A 178 -4.64 -13.17 -7.90
N VAL A 179 -4.39 -11.88 -8.06
CA VAL A 179 -5.25 -10.96 -8.81
C VAL A 179 -4.44 -9.77 -9.30
N TRP A 180 -4.71 -9.36 -10.54
CA TRP A 180 -4.19 -8.13 -11.13
C TRP A 180 -5.26 -7.05 -11.01
N TYR A 181 -4.87 -5.91 -10.47
CA TYR A 181 -5.77 -4.80 -10.18
C TYR A 181 -5.86 -3.78 -11.31
N TYR A 182 -6.96 -3.04 -11.33
CA TYR A 182 -7.13 -1.94 -12.26
C TYR A 182 -6.03 -0.91 -12.07
N PRO A 183 -5.36 -0.47 -13.14
CA PRO A 183 -4.19 0.39 -13.04
C PRO A 183 -4.53 1.79 -12.56
N ASP A 184 -3.58 2.39 -11.86
CA ASP A 184 -3.56 3.81 -11.57
C ASP A 184 -2.86 4.57 -12.70
N PHE A 185 -3.28 5.80 -12.98
CA PHE A 185 -2.48 6.67 -13.84
C PHE A 185 -1.34 7.30 -13.04
N ARG A 186 -0.30 7.68 -13.76
CA ARG A 186 0.87 8.31 -13.14
C ARG A 186 0.86 9.81 -13.37
N CYS A 187 1.63 10.55 -12.59
CA CYS A 187 1.77 11.99 -12.73
C CYS A 187 3.20 12.43 -12.50
N PHE A 188 3.61 13.44 -13.27
CA PHE A 188 4.76 14.27 -12.93
C PHE A 188 4.30 15.44 -12.09
N TYR A 189 5.09 15.83 -11.12
CA TYR A 189 4.77 16.95 -10.24
C TYR A 189 6.00 17.70 -9.76
N GLY A 190 5.83 18.99 -9.48
CA GLY A 190 6.89 19.88 -9.04
C GLY A 190 6.39 21.12 -8.31
N THR A 191 7.31 21.94 -7.82
CA THR A 191 7.00 23.18 -7.09
C THR A 191 6.91 24.39 -8.00
N ASP A 192 7.68 24.41 -9.11
CA ASP A 192 7.91 25.64 -9.88
C ASP A 192 7.50 25.55 -11.36
N CYS A 193 7.27 24.36 -11.89
CA CYS A 193 6.94 24.19 -13.30
C CYS A 193 6.03 22.97 -13.54
N THR A 194 5.28 23.04 -14.65
CA THR A 194 4.55 21.89 -15.22
C THR A 194 5.44 21.16 -16.22
N PHE A 195 5.28 19.86 -16.31
CA PHE A 195 5.93 19.01 -17.31
C PHE A 195 4.85 18.55 -18.30
N LEU A 196 4.67 19.23 -19.41
CA LEU A 196 3.58 18.96 -20.36
C LEU A 196 3.93 17.92 -21.42
N ASP A 197 5.20 17.85 -21.78
CA ASP A 197 5.70 16.90 -22.77
C ASP A 197 7.14 16.45 -22.46
N LYS A 198 7.70 15.58 -23.33
CA LYS A 198 9.06 15.05 -23.17
C LYS A 198 10.13 16.15 -23.16
N LYS A 199 9.92 17.27 -23.83
CA LYS A 199 10.90 18.36 -23.90
C LYS A 199 11.04 19.09 -22.58
N ASP A 200 9.94 19.19 -21.82
CA ASP A 200 9.96 19.80 -20.48
C ASP A 200 10.75 18.94 -19.48
N LEU A 201 10.87 17.65 -19.75
CA LEU A 201 11.58 16.68 -18.90
C LEU A 201 13.06 16.51 -19.30
N GLU A 202 13.47 16.92 -20.51
CA GLU A 202 14.82 16.73 -20.99
C GLU A 202 15.84 17.47 -20.11
N GLY A 203 16.83 16.72 -19.62
CA GLY A 203 17.86 17.23 -18.70
C GLY A 203 17.36 17.54 -17.29
N LYS A 204 16.13 17.21 -16.96
CA LYS A 204 15.59 17.38 -15.60
C LYS A 204 15.96 16.20 -14.72
N LYS A 205 16.15 16.51 -13.45
CA LYS A 205 16.40 15.54 -12.39
C LYS A 205 15.08 15.21 -11.68
N ILE A 206 14.54 14.04 -12.00
CA ILE A 206 13.22 13.59 -11.54
C ILE A 206 13.35 12.42 -10.57
N GLU A 207 12.76 12.54 -9.39
CA GLU A 207 12.63 11.42 -8.43
C GLU A 207 11.51 10.48 -8.89
N SER A 208 11.78 9.20 -8.94
CA SER A 208 10.80 8.16 -9.22
C SER A 208 11.25 6.85 -8.56
N SER A 209 10.49 5.77 -8.79
CA SER A 209 10.82 4.43 -8.29
C SER A 209 12.19 3.96 -8.78
N GLU A 210 12.98 3.36 -7.90
CA GLU A 210 14.34 2.87 -8.16
C GLU A 210 14.33 1.49 -8.86
N SER A 211 13.61 1.34 -9.96
CA SER A 211 13.72 0.13 -10.77
C SER A 211 14.71 0.32 -11.92
N ALA A 212 15.41 -0.76 -12.30
CA ALA A 212 16.27 -0.76 -13.47
C ALA A 212 15.52 -0.38 -14.75
N LEU A 213 14.29 -0.83 -14.87
CA LEU A 213 13.42 -0.51 -16.00
C LEU A 213 13.04 0.99 -16.04
N MET A 214 12.73 1.60 -14.91
CA MET A 214 12.43 3.03 -14.85
C MET A 214 13.68 3.86 -15.20
N ALA A 215 14.84 3.45 -14.73
CA ALA A 215 16.12 4.08 -15.08
C ALA A 215 16.39 4.01 -16.59
N GLU A 216 16.07 2.90 -17.25
CA GLU A 216 16.18 2.74 -18.71
C GLU A 216 15.23 3.70 -19.43
N ILE A 217 13.96 3.73 -19.06
CA ILE A 217 12.93 4.59 -19.65
C ILE A 217 13.32 6.07 -19.50
N PHE A 218 13.72 6.49 -18.32
CA PHE A 218 14.10 7.88 -18.05
C PHE A 218 15.34 8.29 -18.86
N ARG A 219 16.33 7.40 -18.96
CA ARG A 219 17.50 7.63 -19.81
C ARG A 219 17.12 7.83 -21.27
N GLU A 220 16.20 7.03 -21.82
CA GLU A 220 15.70 7.17 -23.20
C GLU A 220 14.91 8.47 -23.40
N MET A 221 14.29 8.98 -22.36
CA MET A 221 13.58 10.26 -22.36
C MET A 221 14.51 11.46 -22.12
N GLY A 222 15.80 11.23 -21.86
CA GLY A 222 16.75 12.30 -21.50
C GLY A 222 16.57 12.84 -20.08
N ILE A 223 15.92 12.10 -19.19
CA ILE A 223 15.65 12.46 -17.80
C ILE A 223 16.78 11.88 -16.90
N GLU A 224 17.27 12.69 -15.97
CA GLU A 224 18.14 12.18 -14.90
C GLU A 224 17.28 11.58 -13.78
N LEU A 225 17.33 10.27 -13.59
CA LEU A 225 16.64 9.62 -12.48
C LEU A 225 17.36 9.95 -11.17
N ALA A 226 16.68 10.70 -10.31
CA ALA A 226 17.07 10.83 -8.91
C ALA A 226 16.49 9.64 -8.15
N GLY A 227 17.33 8.79 -7.61
CA GLY A 227 16.89 7.67 -6.80
C GLY A 227 16.14 8.16 -5.55
N SER A 228 15.16 7.38 -5.13
CA SER A 228 14.41 7.61 -3.89
C SER A 228 15.29 7.28 -2.69
N VAL A 229 16.18 8.17 -2.34
CA VAL A 229 17.04 8.00 -1.17
C VAL A 229 16.26 8.42 0.07
N ASN A 230 15.38 7.57 0.64
CA ASN A 230 14.78 7.78 1.98
C ASN A 230 14.53 9.26 2.39
N THR A 231 14.53 10.14 1.43
CA THR A 231 14.39 11.57 1.58
C THR A 231 12.95 11.92 1.29
N ASN A 232 12.39 12.71 2.14
CA ASN A 232 11.09 13.29 1.92
C ASN A 232 11.11 14.04 0.58
N THR A 233 10.43 13.51 -0.45
CA THR A 233 10.31 14.06 -1.81
C THR A 233 10.03 15.56 -1.79
N TYR A 234 9.15 16.00 -0.89
CA TYR A 234 8.85 17.42 -0.69
C TYR A 234 10.11 18.24 -0.30
N LYS A 235 10.94 17.74 0.62
CA LYS A 235 12.20 18.43 0.97
C LYS A 235 13.16 18.51 -0.21
N SER A 236 13.26 17.46 -1.00
CA SER A 236 14.12 17.42 -2.18
C SER A 236 13.68 18.45 -3.22
N LEU A 237 12.35 18.59 -3.43
CA LEU A 237 11.78 19.59 -4.32
C LEU A 237 12.05 21.01 -3.85
N ILE A 238 11.71 21.38 -2.61
CA ILE A 238 11.88 22.76 -2.12
C ILE A 238 13.35 23.17 -1.93
N SER A 239 14.25 22.20 -1.76
CA SER A 239 15.70 22.49 -1.69
C SER A 239 16.37 22.59 -3.06
N GLY A 240 15.64 22.29 -4.15
CA GLY A 240 16.18 22.24 -5.50
C GLY A 240 17.14 21.08 -5.76
N ASN A 241 17.12 20.04 -4.92
CA ASN A 241 17.92 18.83 -5.14
C ASN A 241 17.39 17.99 -6.29
N ILE A 242 16.10 18.11 -6.60
CA ILE A 242 15.41 17.54 -7.75
C ILE A 242 14.54 18.61 -8.39
N ASP A 243 14.31 18.50 -9.71
CA ASP A 243 13.44 19.42 -10.45
C ASP A 243 11.96 19.03 -10.38
N GLY A 244 11.70 17.75 -10.18
CA GLY A 244 10.36 17.20 -10.09
C GLY A 244 10.36 15.78 -9.54
N ALA A 245 9.17 15.21 -9.43
CA ALA A 245 9.00 13.82 -9.08
C ALA A 245 7.89 13.17 -9.92
N GLU A 246 7.89 11.85 -9.97
CA GLU A 246 6.95 11.03 -10.71
C GLU A 246 6.49 9.87 -9.85
N SER A 247 5.19 9.68 -9.73
CA SER A 247 4.59 8.53 -9.05
C SER A 247 3.17 8.24 -9.54
N SER A 248 2.51 7.24 -8.95
CA SER A 248 1.09 7.06 -9.18
C SER A 248 0.28 8.23 -8.58
N PHE A 249 -0.84 8.55 -9.19
CA PHE A 249 -1.68 9.66 -8.73
C PHE A 249 -2.26 9.41 -7.34
N SER A 250 -2.65 8.17 -7.06
CA SER A 250 -3.15 7.83 -5.72
C SER A 250 -2.06 7.94 -4.65
N GLU A 251 -0.80 7.62 -4.98
CA GLU A 251 0.33 7.82 -4.09
C GLU A 251 0.58 9.32 -3.83
N PHE A 252 0.57 10.15 -4.88
CA PHE A 252 0.68 11.61 -4.74
C PHE A 252 -0.34 12.17 -3.75
N ILE A 253 -1.60 11.76 -3.88
CA ILE A 253 -2.68 12.22 -2.99
C ILE A 253 -2.57 11.62 -1.59
N CYS A 254 -2.36 10.31 -1.47
CA CYS A 254 -2.36 9.63 -0.16
C CYS A 254 -1.16 10.02 0.71
N ASN A 255 -0.07 10.50 0.12
CA ASN A 255 1.06 11.10 0.81
C ASN A 255 0.85 12.60 1.12
N ASN A 256 -0.33 13.15 0.80
CA ASN A 256 -0.71 14.56 1.01
C ASN A 256 0.22 15.56 0.28
N TYR A 257 0.78 15.17 -0.84
CA TYR A 257 1.63 16.07 -1.63
C TYR A 257 0.82 17.22 -2.26
N ASP A 258 -0.48 17.02 -2.50
CA ASP A 258 -1.43 18.04 -2.95
C ASP A 258 -1.49 19.28 -2.05
N GLN A 259 -1.09 19.18 -0.78
CA GLN A 259 -1.07 20.30 0.15
C GLN A 259 0.10 21.27 -0.07
N TYR A 260 1.14 20.86 -0.78
CA TYR A 260 2.40 21.59 -0.89
C TYR A 260 2.94 21.69 -2.32
N ILE A 261 2.46 20.85 -3.23
CA ILE A 261 2.90 20.76 -4.61
C ILE A 261 1.77 21.22 -5.51
N HIS A 262 2.02 22.30 -6.25
CA HIS A 262 0.99 23.03 -6.96
C HIS A 262 0.99 22.77 -8.47
N PHE A 263 1.98 22.08 -9.01
CA PHE A 263 2.07 21.74 -10.42
C PHE A 263 2.02 20.21 -10.57
N VAL A 264 0.93 19.73 -11.13
CA VAL A 264 0.68 18.30 -11.32
C VAL A 264 0.29 18.06 -12.76
N THR A 265 1.00 17.20 -13.44
CA THR A 265 0.71 16.84 -14.83
C THR A 265 0.43 15.35 -14.92
N LYS A 266 -0.78 15.00 -15.33
CA LYS A 266 -1.15 13.62 -15.58
C LYS A 266 -0.32 13.08 -16.74
N ASN A 267 0.32 11.94 -16.49
CA ASN A 267 1.06 11.22 -17.51
C ASN A 267 0.12 10.23 -18.20
N ASP A 268 -0.11 10.41 -19.48
CA ASP A 268 -0.95 9.55 -20.32
C ASP A 268 -0.18 8.45 -21.05
N ALA A 269 1.17 8.44 -20.94
CA ALA A 269 2.03 7.50 -21.64
C ALA A 269 1.88 6.07 -21.10
N TRP A 270 1.70 5.94 -19.78
CA TRP A 270 1.51 4.64 -19.15
C TRP A 270 0.65 4.74 -17.88
N CYS A 271 -0.11 3.67 -17.65
CA CYS A 271 -0.78 3.35 -16.41
C CYS A 271 -0.21 2.01 -15.93
N LEU A 272 0.03 1.84 -14.66
CA LEU A 272 0.68 0.64 -14.14
C LEU A 272 -0.26 -0.10 -13.19
N PRO A 273 -0.63 -1.35 -13.53
CA PRO A 273 -1.44 -2.18 -12.64
C PRO A 273 -0.69 -2.59 -11.39
N ASP A 274 -1.42 -2.83 -10.33
CA ASP A 274 -0.93 -3.53 -9.16
C ASP A 274 -1.25 -5.02 -9.25
N VAL A 275 -0.53 -5.83 -8.50
CA VAL A 275 -0.82 -7.25 -8.37
C VAL A 275 -0.72 -7.70 -6.92
N MET A 276 -1.66 -8.53 -6.48
CA MET A 276 -1.55 -9.25 -5.22
C MET A 276 -0.80 -10.55 -5.47
N ILE A 277 0.30 -10.73 -4.79
CA ILE A 277 1.16 -11.90 -4.89
C ILE A 277 1.17 -12.68 -3.57
N ILE A 278 1.38 -13.98 -3.67
CA ILE A 278 1.60 -14.87 -2.53
C ILE A 278 2.81 -15.78 -2.81
N ASN A 279 3.55 -16.10 -1.77
CA ASN A 279 4.57 -17.14 -1.86
C ASN A 279 3.91 -18.48 -2.22
N THR A 280 4.43 -19.15 -3.23
CA THR A 280 3.84 -20.38 -3.78
C THR A 280 3.75 -21.51 -2.75
N GLU A 281 4.77 -21.66 -1.86
CA GLU A 281 4.76 -22.68 -0.81
C GLU A 281 3.73 -22.34 0.28
N ASN A 282 3.60 -21.08 0.67
CA ASN A 282 2.56 -20.66 1.61
C ASN A 282 1.16 -20.95 1.08
N LEU A 283 0.90 -20.72 -0.22
CA LEU A 283 -0.37 -21.02 -0.85
C LEU A 283 -0.63 -22.53 -0.92
N THR A 284 0.35 -23.32 -1.37
CA THR A 284 0.22 -24.77 -1.55
C THR A 284 0.18 -25.55 -0.24
N SER A 285 0.71 -24.98 0.86
CA SER A 285 0.62 -25.56 2.20
C SER A 285 -0.78 -25.47 2.82
N LEU A 286 -1.65 -24.62 2.29
CA LEU A 286 -3.06 -24.56 2.73
C LEU A 286 -3.81 -25.83 2.31
N SER A 287 -4.86 -26.18 3.05
CA SER A 287 -5.80 -27.20 2.59
C SER A 287 -6.35 -26.81 1.21
N LYS A 288 -6.77 -27.78 0.41
CA LYS A 288 -7.36 -27.50 -0.90
C LYS A 288 -8.54 -26.54 -0.80
N GLU A 289 -9.41 -26.72 0.19
CA GLU A 289 -10.58 -25.87 0.43
C GLU A 289 -10.16 -24.44 0.77
N ASP A 290 -9.19 -24.27 1.69
CA ASP A 290 -8.74 -22.94 2.12
C ASP A 290 -7.97 -22.21 1.00
N ARG A 291 -7.18 -22.94 0.20
CA ARG A 291 -6.50 -22.39 -0.97
C ARG A 291 -7.49 -21.86 -2.01
N GLU A 292 -8.49 -22.68 -2.38
CA GLU A 292 -9.54 -22.26 -3.33
C GLU A 292 -10.33 -21.05 -2.78
N ALA A 293 -10.57 -20.99 -1.47
CA ALA A 293 -11.20 -19.83 -0.83
C ALA A 293 -10.33 -18.58 -0.94
N VAL A 294 -9.03 -18.67 -0.66
CA VAL A 294 -8.08 -17.55 -0.77
C VAL A 294 -8.02 -17.02 -2.20
N GLU A 295 -7.86 -17.92 -3.20
CA GLU A 295 -7.81 -17.54 -4.62
C GLU A 295 -9.11 -16.86 -5.07
N LYS A 296 -10.26 -17.42 -4.71
CA LYS A 296 -11.58 -16.87 -5.02
C LYS A 296 -11.80 -15.50 -4.36
N CYS A 297 -11.42 -15.36 -3.09
CA CYS A 297 -11.51 -14.08 -2.38
C CYS A 297 -10.66 -13.02 -3.08
N ALA A 298 -9.42 -13.34 -3.47
CA ALA A 298 -8.55 -12.42 -4.18
C ALA A 298 -9.18 -11.91 -5.47
N GLN A 299 -9.66 -12.82 -6.32
CA GLN A 299 -10.33 -12.46 -7.58
C GLN A 299 -11.57 -11.57 -7.36
N SER A 300 -12.31 -11.83 -6.27
CA SER A 300 -13.51 -11.06 -5.94
C SER A 300 -13.22 -9.60 -5.54
N THR A 301 -11.98 -9.29 -5.15
CA THR A 301 -11.58 -7.91 -4.78
C THR A 301 -11.36 -7.00 -5.97
N TYR A 302 -11.18 -7.54 -7.18
CA TYR A 302 -10.91 -6.74 -8.38
C TYR A 302 -11.97 -5.65 -8.62
N GLN A 303 -13.25 -6.02 -8.59
CA GLN A 303 -14.33 -5.06 -8.86
C GLN A 303 -14.42 -3.97 -7.79
N TYR A 304 -14.18 -4.34 -6.54
CA TYR A 304 -14.14 -3.38 -5.43
C TYR A 304 -13.00 -2.38 -5.61
N GLN A 305 -11.79 -2.85 -5.95
CA GLN A 305 -10.63 -2.01 -6.18
C GLN A 305 -10.85 -1.10 -7.39
N LYS A 306 -11.33 -1.63 -8.52
CA LYS A 306 -11.60 -0.84 -9.73
C LYS A 306 -12.56 0.31 -9.44
N GLN A 307 -13.71 0.02 -8.82
CA GLN A 307 -14.70 1.05 -8.49
C GLN A 307 -14.13 2.09 -7.50
N SER A 308 -13.37 1.64 -6.51
CA SER A 308 -12.73 2.52 -5.53
C SER A 308 -11.71 3.44 -6.19
N MET A 309 -10.91 2.93 -7.14
CA MET A 309 -9.90 3.69 -7.88
C MET A 309 -10.55 4.70 -8.82
N GLU A 310 -11.55 4.28 -9.61
CA GLU A 310 -12.28 5.18 -10.51
C GLU A 310 -12.97 6.32 -9.75
N GLN A 311 -13.58 6.00 -8.60
CA GLN A 311 -14.20 7.03 -7.76
C GLN A 311 -13.16 7.97 -7.15
N PHE A 312 -12.03 7.43 -6.70
CA PHE A 312 -10.91 8.22 -6.18
C PHE A 312 -10.38 9.19 -7.23
N HIS A 313 -10.11 8.72 -8.45
CA HIS A 313 -9.65 9.55 -9.56
C HIS A 313 -10.66 10.68 -9.84
N LYS A 314 -11.93 10.34 -9.98
CA LYS A 314 -12.96 11.34 -10.26
C LYS A 314 -12.99 12.46 -9.22
N ILE A 315 -13.04 12.10 -7.93
CA ILE A 315 -13.11 13.07 -6.82
C ILE A 315 -11.88 13.97 -6.79
N TRP A 316 -10.69 13.37 -6.89
CA TRP A 316 -9.46 14.13 -6.70
C TRP A 316 -9.05 14.93 -7.93
N VAL A 317 -9.29 14.45 -9.15
CA VAL A 317 -9.08 15.25 -10.37
C VAL A 317 -10.02 16.46 -10.38
N GLU A 318 -11.30 16.29 -10.03
CA GLU A 318 -12.25 17.38 -9.90
C GLU A 318 -11.78 18.40 -8.86
N LYS A 319 -11.42 17.95 -7.66
CA LYS A 319 -10.91 18.81 -6.58
C LYS A 319 -9.66 19.59 -6.99
N LEU A 320 -8.64 18.91 -7.58
CA LEU A 320 -7.41 19.61 -7.99
C LEU A 320 -7.63 20.58 -9.15
N THR A 321 -8.60 20.31 -10.03
CA THR A 321 -8.94 21.20 -11.13
C THR A 321 -9.66 22.47 -10.65
N GLU A 322 -10.42 22.36 -9.58
CA GLU A 322 -11.16 23.47 -8.97
C GLU A 322 -10.30 24.31 -7.98
N GLU A 323 -9.16 23.75 -7.51
CA GLU A 323 -8.29 24.40 -6.54
C GLU A 323 -7.48 25.52 -7.21
N PRO A 324 -7.66 26.82 -6.82
CA PRO A 324 -7.05 27.97 -7.51
C PRO A 324 -5.51 27.99 -7.46
N GLU A 325 -4.93 27.37 -6.45
CA GLU A 325 -3.48 27.34 -6.25
C GLU A 325 -2.82 26.17 -6.96
N VAL A 326 -3.60 25.19 -7.43
CA VAL A 326 -3.10 23.99 -8.11
C VAL A 326 -3.27 24.12 -9.62
N ARG A 327 -2.21 23.85 -10.36
CA ARG A 327 -2.23 23.73 -11.80
C ARG A 327 -2.17 22.26 -12.20
N PHE A 328 -3.36 21.66 -12.32
CA PHE A 328 -3.53 20.30 -12.84
C PHE A 328 -3.61 20.34 -14.37
N SER A 329 -2.80 19.55 -15.04
CA SER A 329 -2.67 19.53 -16.51
C SER A 329 -2.71 18.11 -17.05
N GLU A 330 -3.13 17.94 -18.30
CA GLU A 330 -2.96 16.70 -19.06
C GLU A 330 -1.66 16.77 -19.85
N GLY A 331 -0.80 15.77 -19.73
CA GLY A 331 0.45 15.68 -20.44
C GLY A 331 0.33 14.94 -21.76
N ALA A 332 1.29 15.17 -22.66
CA ALA A 332 1.40 14.52 -23.97
C ALA A 332 2.75 13.81 -24.10
N PHE A 333 2.91 12.69 -23.38
CA PHE A 333 4.19 11.96 -23.29
C PHE A 333 4.28 10.76 -24.24
N ARG A 334 3.23 10.45 -25.01
CA ARG A 334 3.17 9.35 -26.01
C ARG A 334 4.07 9.57 -27.21
#